data_6256136c3acb8b5d9ce32450bd105d2e
#
_entry.id   6256136c3acb8b5d9ce32450bd105d2e
#
_cell.length_a   1.000
_cell.length_b   1.000
_cell.length_c   1.000
_cell.angle_alpha   90.00
_cell.angle_beta   90.00
_cell.angle_gamma   90.00
#
_symmetry.space_group_name_H-M   'P 1'
#
loop_
_entity.id
_entity.type
_entity.pdbx_description
1 polymer ?
#
loop_
_entity_poly.entity_id
_entity_poly.type
_entity_poly.pdbx_seq_one_letter_code
_entity_poly.pdbx_strand_id
1 'polypeptide(L)'
;MRSDNQSSKVKDIITGERFKRPLGGYAGVTGVGSNATWLGSHLAMSNLYAYGRLAWDASVDPKIILQDWIRLTFGFHTDVLETITDMSMRSWPAYENYSGNLGIQTLTDILYTHFGPNPASQDGNGWGQWTRADAFSIGMDRTVKNGTGNAGQYPPEVAQIYEDIESTPDNLLLWFHHVPYTQRLKSNKTVIQHFYDAHYEGAGVAQEFVGQWESLKGKVDDERYEHVLFRQTFQAGHSIVWRDAINEFYHNLSQIADENQRVGNHPYRIEAEDMMLDGFMTYAVSPFETASGYTAIVTTSNSTTGVATANVTFASGTYDVAVNYYDLIGGKAKYELEVGDRIVGSWVGDLEDKLGHAPSVYLDGHSATRITFRGVEVRQGDVVRLTAQADGIEPAPVDYLSFLPPGIVD
;
A
#
# COMPACT_ATOMS: atom_id res chain seq x y z
N MET A 1 6.62 21.88 -4.69
CA MET A 1 7.25 22.36 -5.94
C MET A 1 8.30 23.40 -5.59
N ARG A 2 9.57 23.14 -5.89
CA ARG A 2 10.66 24.08 -5.66
C ARG A 2 10.86 24.89 -6.93
N SER A 3 10.58 26.18 -6.86
CA SER A 3 10.72 27.05 -8.03
C SER A 3 12.04 27.79 -8.09
N ASP A 4 12.78 27.85 -6.97
CA ASP A 4 13.96 28.72 -6.84
C ASP A 4 14.90 28.39 -5.68
N ASN A 5 14.42 27.99 -4.52
CA ASN A 5 15.22 27.50 -3.41
C ASN A 5 14.43 26.51 -2.54
N GLN A 6 15.13 25.82 -1.66
CA GLN A 6 14.55 24.76 -0.83
C GLN A 6 13.58 25.25 0.25
N SER A 7 13.54 26.52 0.55
CA SER A 7 12.73 27.13 1.60
C SER A 7 11.47 27.82 1.10
N SER A 8 11.29 27.97 -0.22
CA SER A 8 10.08 28.61 -0.78
C SER A 8 8.82 27.78 -0.48
N LYS A 9 7.87 28.36 0.18
CA LYS A 9 6.56 27.76 0.46
C LYS A 9 5.56 28.16 -0.63
N VAL A 10 4.56 27.31 -0.85
CA VAL A 10 3.49 27.60 -1.80
C VAL A 10 2.81 28.92 -1.47
N LYS A 11 2.61 29.23 -0.18
CA LYS A 11 2.05 30.52 0.26
C LYS A 11 2.83 31.72 -0.26
N ASP A 12 4.16 31.68 -0.21
CA ASP A 12 5.02 32.81 -0.60
C ASP A 12 4.94 33.08 -2.12
N ILE A 13 4.57 32.04 -2.88
CA ILE A 13 4.34 32.14 -4.31
C ILE A 13 2.98 32.76 -4.61
N ILE A 14 1.92 32.24 -3.98
CA ILE A 14 0.54 32.71 -4.24
C ILE A 14 0.25 34.08 -3.67
N THR A 15 0.90 34.48 -2.57
CA THR A 15 0.81 35.85 -2.02
C THR A 15 1.60 36.87 -2.85
N GLY A 16 2.42 36.41 -3.78
CA GLY A 16 3.28 37.26 -4.60
C GLY A 16 4.57 37.71 -3.93
N GLU A 17 4.80 37.37 -2.65
CA GLU A 17 5.99 37.77 -1.89
C GLU A 17 7.28 37.31 -2.58
N ARG A 18 7.28 36.06 -3.06
CA ARG A 18 8.46 35.44 -3.62
C ARG A 18 8.92 36.11 -4.91
N PHE A 19 8.02 36.39 -5.83
CA PHE A 19 8.33 36.92 -7.16
C PHE A 19 7.99 38.40 -7.32
N LYS A 20 7.63 39.08 -6.24
CA LYS A 20 7.24 40.51 -6.26
C LYS A 20 6.16 40.79 -7.33
N ARG A 21 5.20 39.90 -7.45
CA ARG A 21 4.09 39.99 -8.40
C ARG A 21 2.78 40.31 -7.67
N PRO A 22 1.77 40.84 -8.37
CA PRO A 22 0.43 40.92 -7.82
C PRO A 22 -0.06 39.58 -7.28
N LEU A 23 -1.01 39.62 -6.37
CA LEU A 23 -1.63 38.46 -5.78
C LEU A 23 -1.94 37.39 -6.85
N GLY A 24 -1.45 36.21 -6.60
CA GLY A 24 -1.77 35.01 -7.36
C GLY A 24 -2.86 34.20 -6.66
N GLY A 25 -3.09 33.01 -7.16
CA GLY A 25 -4.00 32.05 -6.58
C GLY A 25 -3.93 30.73 -7.32
N TYR A 26 -4.63 29.75 -6.83
CA TYR A 26 -4.85 28.50 -7.52
C TYR A 26 -6.28 28.03 -7.29
N ALA A 27 -6.79 27.26 -8.22
CA ALA A 27 -8.07 26.61 -8.16
C ALA A 27 -7.90 25.15 -8.51
N GLY A 28 -8.74 24.31 -7.96
CA GLY A 28 -8.74 22.87 -8.26
C GLY A 28 -10.15 22.38 -8.54
N VAL A 29 -10.25 21.38 -9.37
CA VAL A 29 -11.47 20.60 -9.55
C VAL A 29 -11.26 19.26 -8.87
N THR A 30 -12.23 18.84 -8.05
CA THR A 30 -12.16 17.56 -7.37
C THR A 30 -13.33 16.68 -7.75
N GLY A 31 -13.06 15.43 -8.07
CA GLY A 31 -14.08 14.40 -8.16
C GLY A 31 -14.48 13.99 -6.76
N VAL A 32 -15.73 14.22 -6.39
CA VAL A 32 -16.22 13.92 -5.01
C VAL A 32 -16.82 12.53 -4.89
N GLY A 33 -16.98 11.81 -6.02
CA GLY A 33 -17.67 10.52 -6.05
C GLY A 33 -19.17 10.64 -5.76
N SER A 34 -19.81 9.51 -5.52
CA SER A 34 -21.25 9.41 -5.22
C SER A 34 -21.54 9.09 -3.74
N ASN A 35 -20.53 8.94 -2.91
CA ASN A 35 -20.68 8.65 -1.48
C ASN A 35 -21.02 9.91 -0.67
N ALA A 36 -21.54 9.72 0.54
CA ALA A 36 -21.82 10.81 1.47
C ALA A 36 -20.56 11.54 1.96
N THR A 37 -19.40 10.90 1.85
CA THR A 37 -18.09 11.46 2.14
C THR A 37 -17.22 11.51 0.88
N TRP A 38 -16.12 12.26 0.90
CA TRP A 38 -15.24 12.33 -0.26
C TRP A 38 -14.64 10.95 -0.56
N LEU A 39 -15.04 10.40 -1.70
CA LEU A 39 -14.61 9.07 -2.19
C LEU A 39 -14.80 7.95 -1.12
N GLY A 40 -15.85 8.05 -0.32
CA GLY A 40 -16.13 7.07 0.72
C GLY A 40 -15.19 7.10 1.93
N SER A 41 -14.45 8.19 2.15
CA SER A 41 -13.53 8.30 3.28
C SER A 41 -13.86 9.48 4.19
N HIS A 42 -14.21 9.19 5.45
CA HIS A 42 -14.43 10.23 6.46
C HIS A 42 -13.17 11.05 6.71
N LEU A 43 -12.00 10.42 6.81
CA LEU A 43 -10.75 11.12 7.09
C LEU A 43 -10.30 12.01 5.92
N ALA A 44 -10.59 11.62 4.67
CA ALA A 44 -10.26 12.43 3.50
C ALA A 44 -11.01 13.76 3.44
N MET A 45 -12.14 13.89 4.15
CA MET A 45 -12.88 15.16 4.24
C MET A 45 -12.03 16.30 4.83
N SER A 46 -11.01 15.98 5.65
CA SER A 46 -10.04 16.94 6.16
C SER A 46 -9.32 17.72 5.06
N ASN A 47 -9.05 17.06 3.91
CA ASN A 47 -8.39 17.71 2.77
C ASN A 47 -9.26 18.78 2.12
N LEU A 48 -10.57 18.54 1.99
CA LEU A 48 -11.50 19.55 1.47
C LEU A 48 -11.62 20.74 2.42
N TYR A 49 -11.71 20.47 3.73
CA TYR A 49 -11.73 21.51 4.75
C TYR A 49 -10.42 22.31 4.72
N ALA A 50 -9.29 21.65 4.68
CA ALA A 50 -7.98 22.31 4.63
C ALA A 50 -7.79 23.14 3.35
N TYR A 51 -8.25 22.64 2.20
CA TYR A 51 -8.20 23.42 0.96
C TYR A 51 -8.97 24.73 1.08
N GLY A 52 -10.22 24.69 1.59
CA GLY A 52 -11.02 25.89 1.77
C GLY A 52 -10.39 26.90 2.76
N ARG A 53 -9.84 26.42 3.87
CA ARG A 53 -9.16 27.26 4.86
C ARG A 53 -7.88 27.90 4.29
N LEU A 54 -7.06 27.15 3.58
CA LEU A 54 -5.82 27.64 2.96
C LEU A 54 -6.09 28.55 1.75
N ALA A 55 -7.18 28.34 1.03
CA ALA A 55 -7.60 29.25 -0.04
C ALA A 55 -8.00 30.63 0.51
N TRP A 56 -8.54 30.68 1.74
CA TRP A 56 -8.88 31.92 2.43
C TRP A 56 -7.66 32.57 3.08
N ASP A 57 -6.87 31.81 3.81
CA ASP A 57 -5.63 32.25 4.46
C ASP A 57 -4.54 31.19 4.34
N ALA A 58 -3.63 31.38 3.39
CA ALA A 58 -2.52 30.47 3.12
C ALA A 58 -1.44 30.48 4.23
N SER A 59 -1.55 31.35 5.24
CA SER A 59 -0.55 31.45 6.32
C SER A 59 -0.84 30.54 7.50
N VAL A 60 -2.04 29.97 7.60
CA VAL A 60 -2.43 29.09 8.70
C VAL A 60 -1.66 27.78 8.64
N ASP A 61 -1.21 27.31 9.80
CA ASP A 61 -0.52 26.03 9.92
C ASP A 61 -1.48 24.87 9.61
N PRO A 62 -1.12 23.95 8.70
CA PRO A 62 -1.97 22.82 8.32
C PRO A 62 -2.38 21.93 9.50
N LYS A 63 -1.51 21.79 10.52
CA LYS A 63 -1.83 21.02 11.73
C LYS A 63 -2.94 21.67 12.54
N ILE A 64 -2.94 22.98 12.64
CA ILE A 64 -4.02 23.74 13.32
C ILE A 64 -5.34 23.56 12.55
N ILE A 65 -5.31 23.67 11.22
CA ILE A 65 -6.49 23.45 10.38
C ILE A 65 -7.05 22.03 10.58
N LEU A 66 -6.17 21.04 10.58
CA LEU A 66 -6.55 19.63 10.82
C LEU A 66 -7.20 19.49 12.20
N GLN A 67 -6.62 20.04 13.24
CA GLN A 67 -7.15 19.99 14.60
C GLN A 67 -8.52 20.68 14.73
N ASP A 68 -8.74 21.79 14.03
CA ASP A 68 -10.04 22.43 13.96
C ASP A 68 -11.08 21.52 13.29
N TRP A 69 -10.72 20.89 12.18
CA TRP A 69 -11.57 19.93 11.49
C TRP A 69 -11.93 18.73 12.37
N ILE A 70 -10.95 18.19 13.11
CA ILE A 70 -11.17 17.06 14.02
C ILE A 70 -12.20 17.43 15.10
N ARG A 71 -12.05 18.62 15.73
CA ARG A 71 -13.00 19.08 16.76
C ARG A 71 -14.41 19.24 16.21
N LEU A 72 -14.55 19.75 15.00
CA LEU A 72 -15.84 19.95 14.33
C LEU A 72 -16.49 18.64 13.92
N THR A 73 -15.70 17.59 13.64
CA THR A 73 -16.18 16.31 13.08
C THR A 73 -16.38 15.26 14.16
N PHE A 74 -15.42 15.13 15.09
CA PHE A 74 -15.36 14.04 16.08
C PHE A 74 -15.55 14.52 17.54
N GLY A 75 -15.63 15.84 17.77
CA GLY A 75 -15.80 16.42 19.10
C GLY A 75 -14.49 16.79 19.79
N PHE A 76 -14.54 16.97 21.11
CA PHE A 76 -13.48 17.64 21.87
C PHE A 76 -12.66 16.72 22.79
N HIS A 77 -12.76 15.40 22.61
CA HIS A 77 -11.93 14.46 23.36
C HIS A 77 -10.46 14.62 22.99
N THR A 78 -9.60 14.78 23.98
CA THR A 78 -8.16 15.01 23.79
C THR A 78 -7.51 13.85 23.05
N ASP A 79 -7.80 12.62 23.46
CA ASP A 79 -7.24 11.41 22.82
C ASP A 79 -7.65 11.33 21.34
N VAL A 80 -8.90 11.66 21.00
CA VAL A 80 -9.38 11.68 19.60
C VAL A 80 -8.61 12.72 18.80
N LEU A 81 -8.43 13.92 19.38
CA LEU A 81 -7.69 15.00 18.74
C LEU A 81 -6.23 14.61 18.48
N GLU A 82 -5.55 14.05 19.48
CA GLU A 82 -4.14 13.69 19.40
C GLU A 82 -3.93 12.53 18.43
N THR A 83 -4.73 11.47 18.58
CA THR A 83 -4.60 10.26 17.75
C THR A 83 -4.87 10.57 16.28
N ILE A 84 -5.98 11.22 15.95
CA ILE A 84 -6.30 11.53 14.54
C ILE A 84 -5.29 12.53 13.96
N THR A 85 -4.77 13.47 14.78
CA THR A 85 -3.72 14.38 14.33
C THR A 85 -2.44 13.62 13.98
N ASP A 86 -2.00 12.69 14.84
CA ASP A 86 -0.80 11.88 14.58
C ASP A 86 -0.95 11.04 13.32
N MET A 87 -2.04 10.26 13.23
CA MET A 87 -2.32 9.42 12.06
C MET A 87 -2.33 10.24 10.76
N SER A 88 -3.04 11.37 10.75
CA SER A 88 -3.17 12.18 9.54
C SER A 88 -1.85 12.82 9.10
N MET A 89 -1.04 13.30 10.06
CA MET A 89 0.26 13.92 9.74
C MET A 89 1.30 12.89 9.28
N ARG A 90 1.16 11.63 9.68
CA ARG A 90 2.04 10.52 9.28
C ARG A 90 1.54 9.78 8.04
N SER A 91 0.29 9.98 7.62
CA SER A 91 -0.34 9.18 6.55
C SER A 91 0.38 9.29 5.21
N TRP A 92 0.77 10.50 4.80
CA TRP A 92 1.46 10.69 3.52
C TRP A 92 2.85 10.03 3.48
N PRO A 93 3.75 10.25 4.46
CA PRO A 93 5.02 9.53 4.51
C PRO A 93 4.87 8.01 4.53
N ALA A 94 3.90 7.48 5.28
CA ALA A 94 3.65 6.05 5.32
C ALA A 94 3.23 5.51 3.95
N TYR A 95 2.27 6.17 3.29
CA TYR A 95 1.81 5.80 1.96
C TYR A 95 2.94 5.85 0.92
N GLU A 96 3.73 6.94 0.89
CA GLU A 96 4.88 7.07 -0.01
C GLU A 96 5.89 5.94 0.24
N ASN A 97 6.17 5.63 1.50
CA ASN A 97 7.14 4.61 1.86
C ASN A 97 6.72 3.21 1.38
N TYR A 98 5.45 2.79 1.54
CA TYR A 98 5.07 1.44 1.12
C TYR A 98 4.67 1.32 -0.35
N SER A 99 4.45 2.43 -1.08
CA SER A 99 3.97 2.39 -2.46
C SER A 99 4.98 2.84 -3.51
N GLY A 100 5.84 3.78 -3.20
CA GLY A 100 6.88 4.26 -4.12
C GLY A 100 7.61 5.47 -3.57
N ASN A 101 8.91 5.43 -3.53
CA ASN A 101 9.76 6.42 -2.88
C ASN A 101 10.92 6.89 -3.78
N LEU A 102 11.74 7.81 -3.30
CA LEU A 102 12.85 8.41 -4.03
C LEU A 102 12.46 9.10 -5.35
N GLY A 103 11.20 9.50 -5.49
CA GLY A 103 10.70 10.15 -6.70
C GLY A 103 10.17 9.19 -7.77
N ILE A 104 10.15 7.89 -7.51
CA ILE A 104 9.37 6.95 -8.33
C ILE A 104 7.89 7.24 -8.09
N GLN A 105 7.11 7.18 -9.13
CA GLN A 105 5.65 7.21 -9.01
C GLN A 105 5.15 5.89 -8.40
N THR A 106 3.91 5.91 -7.95
CA THR A 106 3.22 4.74 -7.45
C THR A 106 3.39 3.55 -8.40
N LEU A 107 3.92 2.45 -7.90
CA LEU A 107 4.23 1.26 -8.67
C LEU A 107 2.99 0.38 -8.84
N THR A 108 2.00 0.89 -9.53
CA THR A 108 0.71 0.22 -9.74
C THR A 108 0.43 -0.02 -11.20
N ASP A 109 -0.43 -0.96 -11.51
CA ASP A 109 -0.99 -1.15 -12.84
C ASP A 109 -2.02 -0.06 -13.15
N ILE A 110 -1.70 0.81 -14.09
CA ILE A 110 -2.56 1.93 -14.45
C ILE A 110 -3.60 1.58 -15.51
N LEU A 111 -3.52 0.43 -16.13
CA LEU A 111 -4.50 0.03 -17.15
C LEU A 111 -5.70 -0.69 -16.55
N TYR A 112 -5.51 -1.45 -15.49
CA TYR A 112 -6.53 -2.35 -14.97
C TYR A 112 -6.87 -2.13 -13.50
N THR A 113 -5.87 -1.95 -12.65
CA THR A 113 -6.10 -1.99 -11.21
C THR A 113 -5.95 -0.65 -10.49
N HIS A 114 -5.00 0.17 -10.79
CA HIS A 114 -4.64 1.40 -10.08
C HIS A 114 -4.33 1.26 -8.56
N PHE A 115 -4.77 0.18 -7.92
CA PHE A 115 -4.67 -0.01 -6.48
C PHE A 115 -3.79 -1.19 -6.05
N GLY A 116 -3.42 -2.07 -6.98
CA GLY A 116 -2.49 -3.17 -6.72
C GLY A 116 -1.06 -2.81 -7.06
N PRO A 117 -0.07 -3.40 -6.39
CA PRO A 117 1.33 -3.25 -6.78
C PRO A 117 1.56 -3.96 -8.12
N ASN A 118 2.21 -3.28 -9.05
CA ASN A 118 2.71 -3.88 -10.28
C ASN A 118 4.00 -3.19 -10.71
N PRO A 119 5.12 -3.45 -10.03
CA PRO A 119 6.40 -2.84 -10.34
C PRO A 119 6.97 -3.25 -11.70
N ALA A 120 6.52 -4.39 -12.24
CA ALA A 120 6.88 -4.85 -13.58
C ALA A 120 6.08 -4.20 -14.70
N SER A 121 5.00 -3.50 -14.41
CA SER A 121 4.12 -2.92 -15.42
C SER A 121 4.90 -2.01 -16.37
N GLN A 122 4.83 -2.35 -17.64
CA GLN A 122 5.43 -1.60 -18.75
C GLN A 122 4.39 -1.47 -19.83
N ASP A 123 3.66 -0.36 -19.86
CA ASP A 123 2.73 -0.18 -20.94
C ASP A 123 3.40 0.38 -22.20
N GLY A 124 2.96 -0.12 -23.34
CA GLY A 124 3.47 0.29 -24.64
C GLY A 124 2.96 1.65 -25.10
N ASN A 125 2.07 2.30 -24.38
CA ASN A 125 1.45 3.58 -24.75
C ASN A 125 2.08 4.79 -24.05
N GLY A 126 3.09 4.59 -23.21
CA GLY A 126 3.80 5.65 -22.48
C GLY A 126 3.16 6.05 -21.16
N TRP A 127 2.12 5.36 -20.72
CA TRP A 127 1.50 5.55 -19.41
C TRP A 127 2.11 4.63 -18.35
N GLY A 128 2.93 3.66 -18.79
CA GLY A 128 3.52 2.65 -17.96
C GLY A 128 4.51 3.15 -16.93
N GLN A 129 5.04 2.22 -16.20
CA GLN A 129 5.92 2.52 -15.10
C GLN A 129 7.17 3.26 -15.55
N TRP A 130 7.40 4.36 -14.92
CA TRP A 130 8.50 5.28 -15.21
C TRP A 130 9.80 4.88 -14.53
N THR A 131 9.83 3.70 -13.93
CA THR A 131 10.96 3.23 -13.14
C THR A 131 12.18 2.90 -13.96
N ARG A 132 11.97 2.43 -15.20
CA ARG A 132 13.05 1.97 -16.07
C ARG A 132 14.03 1.04 -15.34
N ALA A 133 13.50 0.11 -14.55
CA ALA A 133 14.30 -0.82 -13.79
C ALA A 133 14.84 -1.95 -14.66
N ASP A 134 16.10 -2.29 -14.47
CA ASP A 134 16.76 -3.47 -15.01
C ASP A 134 17.55 -4.19 -13.89
N ALA A 135 18.34 -5.19 -14.23
CA ALA A 135 19.13 -5.94 -13.24
C ALA A 135 20.21 -5.10 -12.52
N PHE A 136 20.54 -3.92 -13.02
CA PHE A 136 21.68 -3.12 -12.54
C PHE A 136 21.28 -1.76 -11.99
N SER A 137 20.20 -1.19 -12.50
CA SER A 137 19.89 0.23 -12.33
C SER A 137 18.39 0.53 -12.42
N ILE A 138 18.01 1.72 -11.96
CA ILE A 138 16.64 2.18 -11.84
C ILE A 138 16.54 3.70 -11.97
N GLY A 139 15.39 4.20 -12.37
CA GLY A 139 15.07 5.62 -12.45
C GLY A 139 15.04 6.17 -13.87
N MET A 140 14.59 7.40 -13.96
CA MET A 140 14.48 8.12 -15.24
C MET A 140 15.62 9.13 -15.38
N ASP A 141 16.42 9.03 -16.42
CA ASP A 141 17.37 10.10 -16.75
C ASP A 141 16.65 11.25 -17.44
N ARG A 142 16.47 12.35 -16.73
CA ARG A 142 15.87 13.59 -17.20
C ARG A 142 16.87 14.72 -17.31
N THR A 143 18.15 14.42 -17.19
CA THR A 143 19.23 15.42 -17.34
C THR A 143 19.27 15.97 -18.76
N VAL A 144 19.80 17.18 -18.90
CA VAL A 144 20.02 17.80 -20.21
C VAL A 144 21.18 17.12 -20.92
N LYS A 145 22.17 16.68 -20.15
CA LYS A 145 23.41 16.12 -20.70
C LYS A 145 23.24 14.72 -21.28
N ASN A 146 22.52 13.84 -20.59
CA ASN A 146 22.48 12.42 -20.93
C ASN A 146 21.07 11.88 -21.14
N GLY A 147 20.04 12.56 -20.60
CA GLY A 147 18.69 12.07 -20.54
C GLY A 147 17.74 12.77 -21.50
N THR A 148 16.47 12.87 -21.10
CA THR A 148 15.39 13.45 -21.91
C THR A 148 15.46 14.98 -22.00
N GLY A 149 16.30 15.66 -21.24
CA GLY A 149 16.44 17.09 -21.20
C GLY A 149 15.38 17.83 -20.36
N ASN A 150 14.47 17.12 -19.71
CA ASN A 150 13.38 17.74 -18.94
C ASN A 150 13.87 18.63 -17.79
N ALA A 151 15.03 18.35 -17.23
CA ALA A 151 15.64 19.21 -16.19
C ALA A 151 15.88 20.65 -16.70
N GLY A 152 16.17 20.81 -17.99
CA GLY A 152 16.36 22.11 -18.63
C GLY A 152 15.11 22.99 -18.77
N GLN A 153 13.92 22.48 -18.46
CA GLN A 153 12.69 23.27 -18.46
C GLN A 153 12.58 24.22 -17.26
N TYR A 154 13.36 23.97 -16.21
CA TYR A 154 13.36 24.79 -15.01
C TYR A 154 14.24 26.04 -15.21
N PRO A 155 14.04 27.09 -14.39
CA PRO A 155 14.99 28.19 -14.33
C PRO A 155 16.42 27.68 -14.08
N PRO A 156 17.47 28.34 -14.61
CA PRO A 156 18.84 27.80 -14.62
C PRO A 156 19.35 27.30 -13.26
N GLU A 157 19.07 28.04 -12.19
CA GLU A 157 19.48 27.69 -10.84
C GLU A 157 18.83 26.38 -10.33
N VAL A 158 17.56 26.17 -10.69
CA VAL A 158 16.79 24.97 -10.35
C VAL A 158 17.17 23.81 -11.26
N ALA A 159 17.36 24.11 -12.56
CA ALA A 159 17.81 23.11 -13.54
C ALA A 159 19.16 22.49 -13.10
N GLN A 160 20.08 23.31 -12.60
CA GLN A 160 21.37 22.83 -12.11
C GLN A 160 21.25 21.87 -10.90
N ILE A 161 20.27 22.11 -10.02
CA ILE A 161 20.01 21.22 -8.88
C ILE A 161 19.60 19.81 -9.35
N TYR A 162 18.80 19.75 -10.41
CA TYR A 162 18.29 18.47 -10.94
C TYR A 162 19.20 17.85 -12.00
N GLU A 163 20.15 18.60 -12.54
CA GLU A 163 21.16 18.11 -13.47
C GLU A 163 22.27 17.34 -12.76
N ASP A 164 22.60 17.75 -11.54
CA ASP A 164 23.66 17.15 -10.75
C ASP A 164 23.08 16.20 -9.69
N ILE A 165 23.53 14.96 -9.71
CA ILE A 165 23.08 13.90 -8.79
C ILE A 165 23.36 14.27 -7.32
N GLU A 166 24.46 14.92 -7.03
CA GLU A 166 24.84 15.28 -5.66
C GLU A 166 23.94 16.38 -5.08
N SER A 167 23.45 17.28 -5.92
CA SER A 167 22.55 18.35 -5.50
C SER A 167 21.09 17.95 -5.54
N THR A 168 20.72 16.94 -6.32
CA THR A 168 19.34 16.43 -6.38
C THR A 168 18.91 15.88 -5.02
N PRO A 169 17.75 16.29 -4.48
CA PRO A 169 17.22 15.73 -3.25
C PRO A 169 16.92 14.23 -3.40
N ASP A 170 17.22 13.42 -2.37
CA ASP A 170 16.99 11.97 -2.41
C ASP A 170 15.56 11.62 -2.81
N ASN A 171 14.57 12.32 -2.27
CA ASN A 171 13.16 12.10 -2.60
C ASN A 171 12.74 12.46 -4.03
N LEU A 172 13.67 12.92 -4.86
CA LEU A 172 13.47 13.16 -6.29
C LEU A 172 14.56 12.50 -7.15
N LEU A 173 15.44 11.71 -6.52
CA LEU A 173 16.60 11.13 -7.20
C LEU A 173 16.18 10.35 -8.45
N LEU A 174 15.27 9.42 -8.29
CA LEU A 174 14.85 8.51 -9.38
C LEU A 174 13.88 9.16 -10.37
N TRP A 175 13.36 10.34 -10.03
CA TRP A 175 12.59 11.14 -10.99
C TRP A 175 13.49 11.84 -12.00
N PHE A 176 14.72 12.20 -11.61
CA PHE A 176 15.65 12.94 -12.46
C PHE A 176 16.84 12.12 -12.96
N HIS A 177 17.23 11.06 -12.26
CA HIS A 177 18.42 10.28 -12.57
C HIS A 177 18.13 8.79 -12.68
N HIS A 178 18.82 8.16 -13.61
CA HIS A 178 18.92 6.70 -13.71
C HIS A 178 20.23 6.26 -13.03
N VAL A 179 20.11 5.47 -11.97
CA VAL A 179 21.24 5.17 -11.08
C VAL A 179 21.35 3.68 -10.77
N PRO A 180 22.54 3.17 -10.46
CA PRO A 180 22.69 1.82 -9.96
C PRO A 180 21.95 1.63 -8.63
N TYR A 181 21.49 0.42 -8.34
CA TYR A 181 20.88 0.07 -7.05
C TYR A 181 21.82 0.33 -5.87
N THR A 182 23.14 0.30 -6.10
CA THR A 182 24.18 0.57 -5.11
C THR A 182 24.50 2.06 -4.93
N GLN A 183 23.86 2.96 -5.68
CA GLN A 183 24.00 4.41 -5.49
C GLN A 183 23.70 4.77 -4.03
N ARG A 184 24.60 5.53 -3.41
CA ARG A 184 24.39 5.99 -2.03
C ARG A 184 23.55 7.26 -2.00
N LEU A 185 22.61 7.28 -1.09
CA LEU A 185 21.78 8.42 -0.72
C LEU A 185 22.50 9.29 0.31
N LYS A 186 21.97 10.48 0.58
CA LYS A 186 22.48 11.37 1.66
C LYS A 186 22.35 10.75 3.04
N SER A 187 21.47 9.78 3.22
CA SER A 187 21.35 8.95 4.42
C SER A 187 22.47 7.91 4.56
N ASN A 188 23.36 7.79 3.57
CA ASN A 188 24.38 6.76 3.42
C ASN A 188 23.85 5.34 3.14
N LYS A 189 22.54 5.13 3.03
CA LYS A 189 21.95 3.89 2.53
C LYS A 189 22.12 3.80 1.02
N THR A 190 22.17 2.58 0.50
CA THR A 190 22.02 2.36 -0.95
C THR A 190 20.57 2.54 -1.37
N VAL A 191 20.32 2.84 -2.65
CA VAL A 191 18.96 2.94 -3.19
C VAL A 191 18.15 1.69 -2.89
N ILE A 192 18.71 0.50 -3.14
CA ILE A 192 18.01 -0.76 -2.91
C ILE A 192 17.70 -0.99 -1.42
N GLN A 193 18.67 -0.71 -0.51
CA GLN A 193 18.42 -0.88 0.92
C GLN A 193 17.41 0.15 1.43
N HIS A 194 17.39 1.35 0.87
CA HIS A 194 16.36 2.33 1.18
C HIS A 194 14.98 1.83 0.76
N PHE A 195 14.83 1.20 -0.40
CA PHE A 195 13.56 0.60 -0.81
C PHE A 195 13.07 -0.43 0.19
N TYR A 196 13.92 -1.39 0.54
CA TYR A 196 13.55 -2.41 1.51
C TYR A 196 13.09 -1.79 2.82
N ASP A 197 13.90 -0.90 3.40
CA ASP A 197 13.59 -0.27 4.68
C ASP A 197 12.31 0.58 4.62
N ALA A 198 12.13 1.37 3.57
CA ALA A 198 10.99 2.26 3.42
C ALA A 198 9.67 1.47 3.31
N HIS A 199 9.66 0.38 2.51
CA HIS A 199 8.46 -0.43 2.37
C HIS A 199 8.07 -1.13 3.68
N TYR A 200 9.05 -1.64 4.44
CA TYR A 200 8.79 -2.21 5.77
C TYR A 200 8.31 -1.15 6.77
N GLU A 201 8.92 0.03 6.79
CA GLU A 201 8.51 1.14 7.66
C GLU A 201 7.09 1.62 7.34
N GLY A 202 6.80 1.85 6.06
CA GLY A 202 5.50 2.34 5.63
C GLY A 202 4.37 1.36 5.95
N ALA A 203 4.58 0.06 5.68
CA ALA A 203 3.61 -0.97 6.02
C ALA A 203 3.43 -1.10 7.54
N GLY A 204 4.51 -0.99 8.33
CA GLY A 204 4.45 -0.99 9.79
C GLY A 204 3.61 0.16 10.34
N VAL A 205 3.79 1.37 9.81
CA VAL A 205 2.99 2.54 10.21
C VAL A 205 1.51 2.36 9.84
N ALA A 206 1.21 1.79 8.68
CA ALA A 206 -0.18 1.52 8.31
C ALA A 206 -0.87 0.54 9.28
N GLN A 207 -0.13 -0.45 9.79
CA GLN A 207 -0.62 -1.38 10.81
C GLN A 207 -0.80 -0.69 12.18
N GLU A 208 0.15 0.17 12.60
CA GLU A 208 0.01 0.96 13.83
C GLU A 208 -1.27 1.80 13.83
N PHE A 209 -1.68 2.35 12.69
CA PHE A 209 -2.88 3.18 12.57
C PHE A 209 -4.16 2.41 12.95
N VAL A 210 -4.23 1.12 12.70
CA VAL A 210 -5.39 0.31 13.11
C VAL A 210 -5.50 0.28 14.62
N GLY A 211 -4.41 -0.06 15.33
CA GLY A 211 -4.41 -0.08 16.80
C GLY A 211 -4.67 1.30 17.42
N GLN A 212 -4.13 2.36 16.82
CA GLN A 212 -4.43 3.73 17.23
C GLN A 212 -5.92 4.07 17.08
N TRP A 213 -6.54 3.69 15.95
CA TRP A 213 -7.96 3.89 15.74
C TRP A 213 -8.82 3.05 16.69
N GLU A 214 -8.47 1.80 16.93
CA GLU A 214 -9.16 0.91 17.88
C GLU A 214 -9.22 1.52 19.29
N SER A 215 -8.20 2.23 19.73
CA SER A 215 -8.17 2.93 21.02
C SER A 215 -9.21 4.03 21.19
N LEU A 216 -9.85 4.44 20.10
CA LEU A 216 -10.89 5.46 20.07
C LEU A 216 -12.30 4.89 20.19
N LYS A 217 -12.47 3.60 20.39
CA LYS A 217 -13.77 2.95 20.55
C LYS A 217 -14.57 3.61 21.69
N GLY A 218 -15.84 3.97 21.39
CA GLY A 218 -16.71 4.65 22.31
C GLY A 218 -16.41 6.15 22.55
N LYS A 219 -15.37 6.70 21.91
CA LYS A 219 -15.04 8.14 21.92
C LYS A 219 -15.41 8.85 20.61
N VAL A 220 -15.65 8.08 19.57
CA VAL A 220 -16.16 8.45 18.26
C VAL A 220 -17.50 7.75 18.08
N ASP A 221 -18.43 8.35 17.34
CA ASP A 221 -19.70 7.69 17.02
C ASP A 221 -19.50 6.38 16.25
N ASP A 222 -20.41 5.43 16.48
CA ASP A 222 -20.25 4.07 15.98
C ASP A 222 -20.18 4.01 14.43
N GLU A 223 -20.94 4.83 13.72
CA GLU A 223 -20.93 4.85 12.25
C GLU A 223 -19.55 5.20 11.70
N ARG A 224 -18.96 6.31 12.15
CA ARG A 224 -17.62 6.72 11.71
C ARG A 224 -16.54 5.77 12.23
N TYR A 225 -16.71 5.28 13.47
CA TYR A 225 -15.74 4.37 14.06
C TYR A 225 -15.59 3.09 13.23
N GLU A 226 -16.70 2.39 12.97
CA GLU A 226 -16.70 1.12 12.25
C GLU A 226 -16.26 1.29 10.78
N HIS A 227 -16.73 2.35 10.13
CA HIS A 227 -16.34 2.59 8.74
C HIS A 227 -14.85 2.90 8.58
N VAL A 228 -14.27 3.74 9.45
CA VAL A 228 -12.83 4.05 9.38
C VAL A 228 -12.00 2.85 9.80
N LEU A 229 -12.42 2.09 10.83
CA LEU A 229 -11.73 0.87 11.25
C LEU A 229 -11.64 -0.13 10.09
N PHE A 230 -12.76 -0.39 9.42
CA PHE A 230 -12.78 -1.27 8.25
C PHE A 230 -11.76 -0.85 7.18
N ARG A 231 -11.76 0.44 6.81
CA ARG A 231 -10.84 0.94 5.79
C ARG A 231 -9.39 0.90 6.21
N GLN A 232 -9.09 1.21 7.47
CA GLN A 232 -7.73 1.16 8.01
C GLN A 232 -7.20 -0.28 8.08
N THR A 233 -8.05 -1.22 8.49
CA THR A 233 -7.69 -2.64 8.51
C THR A 233 -7.38 -3.15 7.11
N PHE A 234 -8.23 -2.81 6.13
CA PHE A 234 -8.00 -3.16 4.74
C PHE A 234 -6.70 -2.55 4.20
N GLN A 235 -6.46 -1.25 4.48
CA GLN A 235 -5.24 -0.57 4.05
C GLN A 235 -3.98 -1.18 4.68
N ALA A 236 -4.04 -1.56 5.96
CA ALA A 236 -2.93 -2.18 6.65
C ALA A 236 -2.56 -3.52 6.00
N GLY A 237 -3.53 -4.38 5.71
CA GLY A 237 -3.31 -5.62 4.99
C GLY A 237 -2.75 -5.39 3.58
N HIS A 238 -3.37 -4.49 2.84
CA HIS A 238 -2.95 -4.17 1.49
C HIS A 238 -1.53 -3.56 1.44
N SER A 239 -1.13 -2.79 2.47
CA SER A 239 0.25 -2.27 2.57
C SER A 239 1.31 -3.36 2.69
N ILE A 240 0.96 -4.51 3.27
CA ILE A 240 1.83 -5.70 3.33
C ILE A 240 2.00 -6.30 1.93
N VAL A 241 0.90 -6.42 1.18
CA VAL A 241 0.96 -6.88 -0.22
C VAL A 241 1.88 -5.96 -1.05
N TRP A 242 1.75 -4.64 -0.91
CA TRP A 242 2.64 -3.69 -1.57
C TRP A 242 4.09 -3.87 -1.16
N ARG A 243 4.36 -3.96 0.13
CA ARG A 243 5.70 -4.16 0.68
C ARG A 243 6.38 -5.40 0.09
N ASP A 244 5.67 -6.53 0.13
CA ASP A 244 6.24 -7.81 -0.28
C ASP A 244 6.42 -7.85 -1.80
N ALA A 245 5.41 -7.53 -2.58
CA ALA A 245 5.49 -7.57 -4.04
C ALA A 245 6.59 -6.66 -4.60
N ILE A 246 6.71 -5.42 -4.09
CA ILE A 246 7.72 -4.49 -4.59
C ILE A 246 9.12 -4.92 -4.15
N ASN A 247 9.29 -5.30 -2.88
CA ASN A 247 10.59 -5.71 -2.38
C ASN A 247 11.09 -6.99 -3.04
N GLU A 248 10.24 -7.97 -3.22
CA GLU A 248 10.59 -9.22 -3.90
C GLU A 248 10.91 -9.00 -5.37
N PHE A 249 10.15 -8.15 -6.06
CA PHE A 249 10.45 -7.77 -7.45
C PHE A 249 11.86 -7.20 -7.59
N TYR A 250 12.22 -6.20 -6.79
CA TYR A 250 13.55 -5.58 -6.87
C TYR A 250 14.66 -6.50 -6.38
N HIS A 251 14.39 -7.33 -5.37
CA HIS A 251 15.33 -8.35 -4.93
C HIS A 251 15.61 -9.37 -6.05
N ASN A 252 14.56 -9.90 -6.68
CA ASN A 252 14.68 -10.87 -7.78
C ASN A 252 15.34 -10.26 -9.02
N LEU A 253 15.07 -8.99 -9.31
CA LEU A 253 15.64 -8.30 -10.46
C LEU A 253 17.13 -7.97 -10.25
N SER A 254 17.48 -7.41 -9.10
CA SER A 254 18.84 -6.93 -8.80
C SER A 254 19.77 -8.00 -8.23
N GLN A 255 19.23 -9.06 -7.64
CA GLN A 255 19.96 -10.08 -6.88
C GLN A 255 20.75 -9.50 -5.69
N ILE A 256 20.37 -8.31 -5.19
CA ILE A 256 21.00 -7.68 -4.02
C ILE A 256 20.13 -7.96 -2.79
N ALA A 257 20.68 -8.69 -1.83
CA ALA A 257 19.96 -9.04 -0.61
C ALA A 257 19.69 -7.83 0.29
N ASP A 258 18.56 -7.87 1.01
CA ASP A 258 18.29 -6.97 2.14
C ASP A 258 19.29 -7.21 3.26
N GLU A 259 19.96 -6.16 3.75
CA GLU A 259 20.93 -6.24 4.87
C GLU A 259 20.30 -6.84 6.14
N ASN A 260 18.99 -6.69 6.32
CA ASN A 260 18.23 -7.23 7.43
C ASN A 260 17.60 -8.59 7.15
N GLN A 261 17.81 -9.17 5.97
CA GLN A 261 17.32 -10.50 5.57
C GLN A 261 15.81 -10.68 5.72
N ARG A 262 15.01 -9.62 5.48
CA ARG A 262 13.54 -9.66 5.61
C ARG A 262 12.87 -10.08 4.31
N VAL A 263 13.40 -9.64 3.16
CA VAL A 263 12.78 -9.85 1.86
C VAL A 263 12.84 -11.33 1.49
N GLY A 264 11.67 -11.88 1.16
CA GLY A 264 11.51 -13.30 0.85
C GLY A 264 11.67 -14.25 2.06
N ASN A 265 11.78 -13.70 3.28
CA ASN A 265 11.88 -14.49 4.50
C ASN A 265 10.59 -14.34 5.33
N HIS A 266 9.69 -15.28 5.18
CA HIS A 266 8.38 -15.29 5.83
C HIS A 266 8.22 -16.52 6.73
N PRO A 267 8.93 -16.59 7.89
CA PRO A 267 9.02 -17.82 8.69
C PRO A 267 7.68 -18.26 9.29
N TYR A 268 6.69 -17.37 9.33
CA TYR A 268 5.34 -17.61 9.83
C TYR A 268 4.29 -17.53 8.71
N ARG A 269 4.71 -17.75 7.47
CA ARG A 269 3.82 -17.83 6.31
C ARG A 269 3.84 -19.26 5.75
N ILE A 270 2.70 -19.71 5.28
CA ILE A 270 2.53 -20.94 4.51
C ILE A 270 2.00 -20.52 3.15
N GLU A 271 2.83 -20.64 2.13
CA GLU A 271 2.41 -20.41 0.73
C GLU A 271 1.43 -21.52 0.32
N ALA A 272 0.34 -21.13 -0.33
CA ALA A 272 -0.71 -22.10 -0.65
C ALA A 272 -0.26 -23.12 -1.70
N GLU A 273 0.60 -22.74 -2.63
CA GLU A 273 1.19 -23.62 -3.63
C GLU A 273 2.16 -24.65 -3.05
N ASP A 274 2.74 -24.40 -1.86
CA ASP A 274 3.63 -25.32 -1.14
C ASP A 274 2.85 -26.32 -0.27
N MET A 275 1.54 -26.15 -0.14
CA MET A 275 0.68 -27.09 0.58
C MET A 275 0.45 -28.38 -0.24
N MET A 276 0.03 -29.42 0.45
CA MET A 276 -0.45 -30.65 -0.20
C MET A 276 -1.85 -30.37 -0.76
N LEU A 277 -2.00 -30.39 -2.08
CA LEU A 277 -3.21 -29.99 -2.79
C LEU A 277 -4.05 -31.20 -3.22
N ASP A 278 -5.35 -31.16 -2.93
CA ASP A 278 -6.36 -32.07 -3.46
C ASP A 278 -7.54 -31.25 -4.00
N GLY A 279 -7.88 -31.38 -5.27
CA GLY A 279 -8.89 -30.56 -5.94
C GLY A 279 -8.47 -29.11 -6.23
N PHE A 280 -7.27 -28.72 -5.86
CA PHE A 280 -6.61 -27.47 -6.23
C PHE A 280 -5.49 -27.70 -7.26
N MET A 281 -5.15 -26.65 -7.97
CA MET A 281 -3.98 -26.54 -8.85
C MET A 281 -3.30 -25.19 -8.66
N THR A 282 -2.02 -25.12 -8.96
CA THR A 282 -1.28 -23.86 -8.98
C THR A 282 -1.68 -23.00 -10.17
N TYR A 283 -1.71 -21.70 -9.98
CA TYR A 283 -2.06 -20.71 -10.99
C TYR A 283 -1.07 -19.56 -10.97
N ALA A 284 -0.40 -19.31 -12.09
CA ALA A 284 0.51 -18.19 -12.21
C ALA A 284 -0.26 -16.86 -12.28
N VAL A 285 0.07 -15.93 -11.39
CA VAL A 285 -0.52 -14.60 -11.33
C VAL A 285 0.34 -13.65 -12.15
N SER A 286 -0.16 -13.23 -13.31
CA SER A 286 0.54 -12.34 -14.25
C SER A 286 -0.48 -11.66 -15.15
N PRO A 287 -0.29 -10.38 -15.52
CA PRO A 287 0.86 -9.50 -15.25
C PRO A 287 0.80 -8.80 -13.88
N PHE A 288 -0.20 -9.08 -13.06
CA PHE A 288 -0.48 -8.34 -11.81
C PHE A 288 0.21 -9.04 -10.65
N GLU A 289 1.35 -8.55 -10.24
CA GLU A 289 2.22 -9.13 -9.19
C GLU A 289 1.63 -8.96 -7.78
N THR A 290 0.43 -9.48 -7.58
CA THR A 290 -0.28 -9.40 -6.31
C THR A 290 -0.28 -10.69 -5.52
N ALA A 291 0.22 -11.78 -6.12
CA ALA A 291 0.45 -13.04 -5.43
C ALA A 291 1.89 -13.13 -4.91
N SER A 292 2.07 -13.69 -3.74
CA SER A 292 3.38 -14.10 -3.24
C SER A 292 4.01 -15.09 -4.23
N GLY A 293 5.29 -14.91 -4.56
CA GLY A 293 5.96 -15.76 -5.53
C GLY A 293 5.32 -15.81 -6.92
N TYR A 294 4.43 -14.87 -7.28
CA TYR A 294 3.68 -14.86 -8.55
C TYR A 294 2.77 -16.07 -8.76
N THR A 295 2.42 -16.77 -7.69
CA THR A 295 1.66 -18.01 -7.76
C THR A 295 0.55 -18.02 -6.72
N ALA A 296 -0.62 -18.46 -7.11
CA ALA A 296 -1.74 -18.74 -6.22
C ALA A 296 -2.26 -20.15 -6.47
N ILE A 297 -3.16 -20.66 -5.64
CA ILE A 297 -3.91 -21.88 -5.95
C ILE A 297 -5.34 -21.54 -6.33
N VAL A 298 -5.88 -22.34 -7.23
CA VAL A 298 -7.29 -22.27 -7.64
C VAL A 298 -7.87 -23.68 -7.67
N THR A 299 -9.17 -23.86 -7.49
CA THR A 299 -9.80 -25.16 -7.68
C THR A 299 -9.67 -25.63 -9.13
N THR A 300 -9.54 -26.93 -9.34
CA THR A 300 -9.35 -27.54 -10.67
C THR A 300 -10.52 -27.31 -11.63
N SER A 301 -11.67 -26.92 -11.12
CA SER A 301 -12.81 -26.39 -11.89
C SER A 301 -13.69 -25.49 -11.01
N ASN A 302 -14.51 -24.64 -11.65
CA ASN A 302 -15.42 -23.72 -10.95
C ASN A 302 -16.58 -24.43 -10.19
N SER A 303 -16.61 -25.73 -10.12
CA SER A 303 -17.62 -26.52 -9.39
C SER A 303 -17.01 -27.51 -8.39
N THR A 304 -15.69 -27.46 -8.22
CA THR A 304 -14.94 -28.41 -7.40
C THR A 304 -14.76 -27.86 -5.97
N THR A 305 -14.66 -28.77 -5.02
CA THR A 305 -14.13 -28.48 -3.68
C THR A 305 -12.65 -28.81 -3.68
N GLY A 306 -11.83 -27.88 -3.24
CA GLY A 306 -10.40 -28.07 -3.04
C GLY A 306 -10.07 -28.17 -1.55
N VAL A 307 -9.04 -28.97 -1.24
CA VAL A 307 -8.46 -29.07 0.10
C VAL A 307 -6.95 -28.88 -0.03
N ALA A 308 -6.38 -27.96 0.75
CA ALA A 308 -4.96 -27.74 0.87
C ALA A 308 -4.52 -27.98 2.33
N THR A 309 -3.44 -28.74 2.53
CA THR A 309 -2.96 -29.08 3.87
C THR A 309 -1.46 -28.86 4.01
N ALA A 310 -1.05 -28.35 5.19
CA ALA A 310 0.35 -28.22 5.55
C ALA A 310 0.54 -28.45 7.06
N ASN A 311 1.76 -28.75 7.46
CA ASN A 311 2.10 -28.85 8.89
C ASN A 311 2.69 -27.52 9.38
N VAL A 312 2.31 -27.10 10.58
CA VAL A 312 2.94 -25.98 11.26
C VAL A 312 4.38 -26.35 11.65
N THR A 313 5.34 -25.60 11.13
CA THR A 313 6.78 -25.83 11.37
C THR A 313 7.38 -24.88 12.41
N PHE A 314 6.71 -23.79 12.69
CA PHE A 314 7.14 -22.75 13.64
C PHE A 314 6.65 -23.03 15.07
N ALA A 315 7.08 -22.19 16.03
CA ALA A 315 6.83 -22.39 17.45
C ALA A 315 5.33 -22.33 17.80
N SER A 316 4.93 -23.14 18.80
CA SER A 316 3.59 -23.07 19.38
C SER A 316 3.34 -21.71 20.02
N GLY A 317 2.14 -21.20 19.90
CA GLY A 317 1.75 -19.90 20.46
C GLY A 317 0.33 -19.50 20.07
N THR A 318 -0.05 -18.30 20.50
CA THR A 318 -1.28 -17.64 20.08
C THR A 318 -0.95 -16.72 18.92
N TYR A 319 -1.67 -16.86 17.83
CA TYR A 319 -1.46 -16.10 16.59
C TYR A 319 -2.76 -15.47 16.09
N ASP A 320 -2.63 -14.34 15.41
CA ASP A 320 -3.67 -13.86 14.52
C ASP A 320 -3.42 -14.49 13.15
N VAL A 321 -4.35 -15.33 12.69
CA VAL A 321 -4.19 -16.11 11.47
C VAL A 321 -4.92 -15.43 10.33
N ALA A 322 -4.18 -14.97 9.35
CA ALA A 322 -4.71 -14.32 8.16
C ALA A 322 -4.61 -15.25 6.94
N VAL A 323 -5.65 -15.25 6.13
CA VAL A 323 -5.69 -15.93 4.83
C VAL A 323 -5.80 -14.87 3.74
N ASN A 324 -4.80 -14.79 2.87
CA ASN A 324 -4.83 -14.00 1.66
C ASN A 324 -5.53 -14.79 0.57
N TYR A 325 -6.55 -14.21 -0.04
CA TYR A 325 -7.33 -14.82 -1.09
C TYR A 325 -7.80 -13.76 -2.09
N TYR A 326 -8.48 -14.17 -3.12
CA TYR A 326 -9.07 -13.25 -4.09
C TYR A 326 -10.58 -13.41 -4.10
N ASP A 327 -11.27 -12.28 -4.15
CA ASP A 327 -12.72 -12.17 -4.25
C ASP A 327 -13.05 -11.58 -5.62
N LEU A 328 -13.43 -12.45 -6.56
CA LEU A 328 -13.68 -12.06 -7.94
C LEU A 328 -15.09 -11.50 -8.10
N ILE A 329 -15.24 -10.56 -9.02
CA ILE A 329 -16.54 -9.92 -9.27
C ILE A 329 -17.64 -10.96 -9.58
N GLY A 330 -18.73 -10.92 -8.83
CA GLY A 330 -19.89 -11.83 -8.96
C GLY A 330 -19.66 -13.22 -8.36
N GLY A 331 -18.48 -13.52 -7.81
CA GLY A 331 -18.17 -14.77 -7.15
C GLY A 331 -18.70 -14.83 -5.72
N LYS A 332 -18.88 -16.06 -5.20
CA LYS A 332 -19.30 -16.35 -3.82
C LYS A 332 -18.71 -17.69 -3.36
N ALA A 333 -17.44 -17.91 -3.62
CA ALA A 333 -16.78 -19.11 -3.16
C ALA A 333 -16.78 -19.19 -1.63
N LYS A 334 -16.83 -20.41 -1.12
CA LYS A 334 -16.88 -20.68 0.32
C LYS A 334 -15.59 -21.26 0.80
N TYR A 335 -15.15 -20.81 1.96
CA TYR A 335 -13.88 -21.21 2.55
C TYR A 335 -14.07 -21.63 4.00
N GLU A 336 -13.26 -22.58 4.45
CA GLU A 336 -13.16 -23.00 5.85
C GLU A 336 -11.70 -23.26 6.19
N LEU A 337 -11.26 -22.73 7.33
CA LEU A 337 -9.91 -22.92 7.86
C LEU A 337 -9.98 -23.74 9.15
N GLU A 338 -9.19 -24.80 9.20
CA GLU A 338 -8.95 -25.62 10.37
C GLU A 338 -7.47 -25.57 10.76
N VAL A 339 -7.17 -25.58 12.06
CA VAL A 339 -5.81 -25.69 12.62
C VAL A 339 -5.83 -26.77 13.70
N GLY A 340 -5.08 -27.84 13.51
CA GLY A 340 -5.18 -29.03 14.32
C GLY A 340 -6.59 -29.65 14.19
N ASP A 341 -7.24 -29.91 15.33
CA ASP A 341 -8.59 -30.48 15.36
C ASP A 341 -9.70 -29.42 15.52
N ARG A 342 -9.42 -28.16 15.18
CA ARG A 342 -10.34 -27.04 15.43
C ARG A 342 -10.64 -26.27 14.16
N ILE A 343 -11.92 -26.04 13.89
CA ILE A 343 -12.36 -25.04 12.92
C ILE A 343 -12.01 -23.66 13.49
N VAL A 344 -11.17 -22.92 12.79
CA VAL A 344 -10.79 -21.54 13.11
C VAL A 344 -11.88 -20.59 12.63
N GLY A 345 -12.40 -20.83 11.43
CA GLY A 345 -13.52 -20.08 10.89
C GLY A 345 -13.87 -20.48 9.47
N SER A 346 -15.01 -19.95 9.02
CA SER A 346 -15.47 -20.08 7.64
C SER A 346 -16.00 -18.74 7.13
N TRP A 347 -15.85 -18.50 5.83
CA TRP A 347 -16.31 -17.26 5.20
C TRP A 347 -16.75 -17.50 3.75
N VAL A 348 -17.34 -16.48 3.18
CA VAL A 348 -17.72 -16.42 1.77
C VAL A 348 -16.98 -15.24 1.14
N GLY A 349 -16.37 -15.44 -0.02
CA GLY A 349 -15.89 -14.34 -0.88
C GLY A 349 -17.11 -13.61 -1.44
N ASP A 350 -17.54 -12.54 -0.79
CA ASP A 350 -18.71 -11.72 -1.15
C ASP A 350 -18.52 -10.32 -0.52
N LEU A 351 -17.43 -9.66 -0.89
CA LEU A 351 -17.03 -8.36 -0.33
C LEU A 351 -17.32 -7.19 -1.26
N GLU A 352 -17.99 -7.40 -2.39
CA GLU A 352 -18.23 -6.38 -3.42
C GLU A 352 -18.77 -5.06 -2.83
N ASP A 353 -19.71 -5.16 -1.91
CA ASP A 353 -20.32 -3.98 -1.27
C ASP A 353 -19.45 -3.36 -0.16
N LYS A 354 -18.38 -4.02 0.26
CA LYS A 354 -17.55 -3.63 1.42
C LYS A 354 -16.21 -3.05 1.04
N LEU A 355 -15.64 -3.44 -0.09
CA LEU A 355 -14.31 -2.99 -0.53
C LEU A 355 -14.26 -1.51 -0.92
N GLY A 356 -15.41 -0.90 -1.19
CA GLY A 356 -15.49 0.49 -1.65
C GLY A 356 -15.10 0.69 -3.13
N HIS A 357 -14.81 -0.38 -3.84
CA HIS A 357 -14.60 -0.47 -5.29
C HIS A 357 -15.09 -1.81 -5.81
N ALA A 358 -15.34 -1.91 -7.09
CA ALA A 358 -15.71 -3.19 -7.69
C ALA A 358 -14.49 -4.11 -7.75
N PRO A 359 -14.62 -5.40 -7.37
CA PRO A 359 -13.58 -6.40 -7.60
C PRO A 359 -13.28 -6.55 -9.09
N SER A 360 -12.16 -7.18 -9.40
CA SER A 360 -11.78 -7.55 -10.76
C SER A 360 -12.26 -8.96 -11.11
N VAL A 361 -12.25 -9.30 -12.39
CA VAL A 361 -12.36 -10.67 -12.87
C VAL A 361 -11.01 -11.41 -12.85
N TYR A 362 -9.94 -10.70 -12.52
CA TYR A 362 -8.56 -11.21 -12.49
C TYR A 362 -8.06 -11.35 -11.05
N LEU A 363 -7.05 -12.19 -10.85
CA LEU A 363 -6.31 -12.27 -9.61
C LEU A 363 -5.31 -11.08 -9.54
N ASP A 364 -5.79 -9.94 -9.09
CA ASP A 364 -5.05 -8.69 -9.08
C ASP A 364 -5.35 -7.85 -7.81
N GLY A 365 -4.78 -6.65 -7.73
CA GLY A 365 -4.96 -5.77 -6.58
C GLY A 365 -6.39 -5.30 -6.30
N HIS A 366 -7.32 -5.46 -7.24
CA HIS A 366 -8.74 -5.16 -7.02
C HIS A 366 -9.50 -6.34 -6.40
N SER A 367 -9.06 -7.56 -6.62
CA SER A 367 -9.69 -8.77 -6.09
C SER A 367 -8.92 -9.35 -4.90
N ALA A 368 -7.63 -9.03 -4.76
CA ALA A 368 -6.84 -9.46 -3.61
C ALA A 368 -7.41 -8.89 -2.31
N THR A 369 -7.66 -9.77 -1.37
CA THR A 369 -8.22 -9.43 -0.06
C THR A 369 -7.73 -10.40 1.01
N ARG A 370 -8.19 -10.23 2.23
CA ARG A 370 -7.70 -10.96 3.38
C ARG A 370 -8.78 -11.10 4.43
N ILE A 371 -8.77 -12.24 5.12
CA ILE A 371 -9.53 -12.45 6.35
C ILE A 371 -8.58 -12.80 7.48
N THR A 372 -8.82 -12.25 8.68
CA THR A 372 -7.98 -12.51 9.86
C THR A 372 -8.81 -13.06 11.00
N PHE A 373 -8.37 -14.18 11.55
CA PHE A 373 -8.93 -14.82 12.74
C PHE A 373 -8.01 -14.55 13.92
N ARG A 374 -8.49 -13.85 14.93
CA ARG A 374 -7.67 -13.38 16.05
C ARG A 374 -7.56 -14.41 17.17
N GLY A 375 -6.41 -14.46 17.81
CA GLY A 375 -6.18 -15.21 19.02
C GLY A 375 -6.25 -16.73 18.87
N VAL A 376 -5.81 -17.26 17.73
CA VAL A 376 -5.83 -18.69 17.43
C VAL A 376 -4.65 -19.38 18.13
N GLU A 377 -4.96 -20.36 18.97
CA GLU A 377 -3.95 -21.24 19.58
C GLU A 377 -3.42 -22.22 18.53
N VAL A 378 -2.12 -22.20 18.28
CA VAL A 378 -1.44 -23.02 17.28
C VAL A 378 -0.32 -23.81 17.96
N ARG A 379 -0.18 -25.08 17.64
CA ARG A 379 0.91 -25.94 18.13
C ARG A 379 1.82 -26.31 16.97
N GLN A 380 3.10 -26.36 17.23
CA GLN A 380 4.04 -26.94 16.27
C GLN A 380 3.64 -28.39 15.96
N GLY A 381 3.52 -28.70 14.67
CA GLY A 381 3.05 -30.00 14.20
C GLY A 381 1.53 -30.08 13.95
N ASP A 382 0.74 -29.07 14.32
CA ASP A 382 -0.66 -29.01 13.94
C ASP A 382 -0.78 -29.04 12.40
N VAL A 383 -1.81 -29.70 11.92
CA VAL A 383 -2.17 -29.67 10.49
C VAL A 383 -3.04 -28.44 10.24
N VAL A 384 -2.59 -27.57 9.34
CA VAL A 384 -3.42 -26.51 8.78
C VAL A 384 -4.15 -27.11 7.58
N ARG A 385 -5.46 -26.97 7.56
CA ARG A 385 -6.32 -27.42 6.46
C ARG A 385 -7.18 -26.26 5.99
N LEU A 386 -7.05 -25.94 4.73
CA LEU A 386 -7.93 -24.98 4.05
C LEU A 386 -8.82 -25.77 3.08
N THR A 387 -10.14 -25.68 3.28
CA THR A 387 -11.13 -26.23 2.39
C THR A 387 -11.83 -25.08 1.67
N ALA A 388 -11.92 -25.14 0.35
CA ALA A 388 -12.66 -24.13 -0.39
C ALA A 388 -13.54 -24.76 -1.48
N GLN A 389 -14.70 -24.17 -1.66
CA GLN A 389 -15.68 -24.59 -2.64
C GLN A 389 -15.95 -23.48 -3.65
N ALA A 390 -15.61 -23.73 -4.89
CA ALA A 390 -15.96 -22.87 -6.01
C ALA A 390 -17.47 -22.79 -6.21
N ASP A 391 -17.97 -21.66 -6.73
CA ASP A 391 -19.41 -21.37 -6.85
C ASP A 391 -19.94 -21.42 -8.30
N GLY A 392 -19.10 -21.76 -9.27
CA GLY A 392 -19.41 -21.75 -10.70
C GLY A 392 -18.93 -20.50 -11.43
N ILE A 393 -18.61 -19.43 -10.72
CA ILE A 393 -18.07 -18.17 -11.26
C ILE A 393 -16.60 -18.05 -10.90
N GLU A 394 -16.28 -18.14 -9.61
CA GLU A 394 -14.89 -18.03 -9.16
C GLU A 394 -14.32 -19.39 -8.70
N PRO A 395 -13.03 -19.64 -9.00
CA PRO A 395 -12.37 -20.90 -8.69
C PRO A 395 -11.77 -20.94 -7.27
N ALA A 396 -12.34 -20.21 -6.33
CA ALA A 396 -11.88 -20.09 -4.94
C ALA A 396 -10.36 -19.86 -4.81
N PRO A 397 -9.83 -18.75 -5.30
CA PRO A 397 -8.39 -18.52 -5.35
C PRO A 397 -7.80 -18.19 -3.97
N VAL A 398 -6.64 -18.76 -3.66
CA VAL A 398 -5.90 -18.49 -2.39
C VAL A 398 -4.43 -18.30 -2.69
N ASP A 399 -3.82 -17.35 -1.99
CA ASP A 399 -2.41 -16.98 -2.11
C ASP A 399 -1.59 -17.64 -0.96
N TYR A 400 -1.73 -17.15 0.26
CA TYR A 400 -1.00 -17.69 1.40
C TYR A 400 -1.75 -17.54 2.73
N LEU A 401 -1.24 -18.21 3.76
CA LEU A 401 -1.67 -18.05 5.15
C LEU A 401 -0.54 -17.45 5.97
N SER A 402 -0.83 -16.39 6.75
CA SER A 402 0.10 -15.79 7.71
C SER A 402 -0.32 -16.05 9.14
N PHE A 403 0.65 -16.35 9.99
CA PHE A 403 0.48 -16.55 11.42
C PHE A 403 1.20 -15.44 12.17
N LEU A 404 0.48 -14.38 12.47
CA LEU A 404 1.04 -13.14 13.00
C LEU A 404 0.97 -13.07 14.52
N PRO A 405 1.92 -12.42 15.20
CA PRO A 405 1.76 -12.14 16.63
C PRO A 405 0.44 -11.41 16.91
N PRO A 406 -0.26 -11.72 18.04
CA PRO A 406 -1.52 -11.07 18.36
C PRO A 406 -1.45 -9.55 18.36
N GLY A 407 -2.43 -8.90 17.72
CA GLY A 407 -2.53 -7.45 17.62
C GLY A 407 -1.77 -6.84 16.42
N ILE A 408 -1.05 -7.64 15.65
CA ILE A 408 -0.62 -7.23 14.33
C ILE A 408 -1.81 -7.42 13.39
N VAL A 409 -2.28 -6.33 12.84
CA VAL A 409 -3.41 -6.34 11.92
C VAL A 409 -2.87 -6.30 10.51
N ASP A 410 -3.36 -7.22 9.75
CA ASP A 410 -3.15 -7.24 8.31
C ASP A 410 -4.21 -6.42 7.60
#